data_2c6f22f540b464281d728c0c83431b29
#
_entry.id   2c6f22f540b464281d728c0c83431b29
#
_cell.length_a   1.000
_cell.length_b   1.000
_cell.length_c   1.000
_cell.angle_alpha   90.00
_cell.angle_beta   90.00
_cell.angle_gamma   90.00
#
_symmetry.space_group_name_H-M   'P 1'
#
loop_
_entity.id
_entity.type
_entity.pdbx_description
1 polymer ?
#
loop_
_entity_poly.entity_id
_entity_poly.type
_entity_poly.pdbx_seq_one_letter_code
_entity_poly.pdbx_strand_id
1 'polypeptide(L)'
;MAAAMASKWVGDALGRQGIYDAHISLNGYPFLDIKEEFGKLYFNIDWQYQKCWLSDHTTLSADVMQPQNNEPLAVLTQDSMTLGQVEEILDQTDHNGFPVVVSMESQYLVGFVLRRDLMLAIANAKQRIEDSSANTLLLFTQHVPPHADGMVPLKLCKILDLAPTCVTDKTPMESVVNMFRKLGLRQTLVTHNGRLLGIITKKDVLRHIKRMDNEDGLVLFN
;
A
#
# COMPACT_ATOMS: atom_id res chain seq x y z
N MET A 1 12.64 -5.57 41.15
CA MET A 1 11.98 -6.70 40.51
C MET A 1 10.57 -6.93 41.07
N ALA A 2 10.36 -7.18 42.38
CA ALA A 2 9.04 -7.43 42.98
C ALA A 2 8.01 -6.30 42.71
N ALA A 3 8.36 -5.04 42.83
CA ALA A 3 7.49 -3.90 42.58
C ALA A 3 7.00 -3.82 41.13
N ALA A 4 7.86 -4.15 40.16
CA ALA A 4 7.49 -4.16 38.74
C ALA A 4 6.53 -5.32 38.40
N MET A 5 6.69 -6.47 39.07
CA MET A 5 5.75 -7.60 38.95
C MET A 5 4.40 -7.29 39.58
N ALA A 6 4.40 -6.67 40.75
CA ALA A 6 3.15 -6.28 41.43
C ALA A 6 2.37 -5.22 40.64
N SER A 7 3.05 -4.22 40.06
CA SER A 7 2.40 -3.20 39.21
C SER A 7 1.80 -3.79 37.94
N LYS A 8 2.48 -4.77 37.34
CA LYS A 8 1.94 -5.48 36.18
C LYS A 8 0.69 -6.30 36.54
N TRP A 9 0.72 -7.02 37.67
CA TRP A 9 -0.42 -7.79 38.11
C TRP A 9 -1.64 -6.94 38.41
N VAL A 10 -1.44 -5.79 39.06
CA VAL A 10 -2.51 -4.82 39.32
C VAL A 10 -3.02 -4.21 38.00
N GLY A 11 -2.13 -3.88 37.07
CA GLY A 11 -2.52 -3.40 35.74
C GLY A 11 -3.34 -4.41 34.95
N ASP A 12 -2.91 -5.68 34.95
CA ASP A 12 -3.62 -6.77 34.25
C ASP A 12 -4.97 -7.09 34.90
N ALA A 13 -5.13 -6.87 36.22
CA ALA A 13 -6.37 -7.06 36.93
C ALA A 13 -7.39 -5.94 36.74
N LEU A 14 -6.93 -4.71 36.54
CA LEU A 14 -7.77 -3.52 36.33
C LEU A 14 -8.10 -3.25 34.86
N GLY A 15 -7.31 -3.70 33.94
CA GLY A 15 -7.56 -3.56 32.51
C GLY A 15 -6.50 -4.30 31.69
N ARG A 16 -6.94 -5.17 30.79
CA ARG A 16 -6.04 -5.92 29.91
C ARG A 16 -5.45 -5.09 28.76
N GLN A 17 -5.96 -3.88 28.56
CA GLN A 17 -5.53 -2.98 27.48
C GLN A 17 -4.50 -1.99 28.02
N GLY A 18 -3.41 -1.83 27.29
CA GLY A 18 -2.45 -0.76 27.53
C GLY A 18 -3.07 0.63 27.26
N ILE A 19 -2.48 1.69 27.82
CA ILE A 19 -2.94 3.07 27.60
C ILE A 19 -3.02 3.41 26.09
N TYR A 20 -2.07 2.93 25.31
CA TYR A 20 -2.04 3.14 23.85
C TYR A 20 -3.17 2.38 23.16
N ASP A 21 -3.45 1.14 23.55
CA ASP A 21 -4.53 0.34 22.96
C ASP A 21 -5.90 0.95 23.29
N ALA A 22 -6.09 1.43 24.51
CA ALA A 22 -7.29 2.16 24.90
C ALA A 22 -7.46 3.46 24.13
N HIS A 23 -6.38 4.20 23.87
CA HIS A 23 -6.41 5.43 23.10
C HIS A 23 -6.72 5.18 21.61
N ILE A 24 -6.18 4.12 21.03
CA ILE A 24 -6.49 3.68 19.66
C ILE A 24 -7.96 3.31 19.54
N SER A 25 -8.47 2.53 20.52
CA SER A 25 -9.88 2.12 20.57
C SER A 25 -10.83 3.31 20.70
N LEU A 26 -10.54 4.24 21.60
CA LEU A 26 -11.36 5.44 21.83
C LEU A 26 -11.42 6.37 20.62
N ASN A 27 -10.30 6.55 19.93
CA ASN A 27 -10.21 7.44 18.76
C ASN A 27 -10.58 6.75 17.45
N GLY A 28 -10.81 5.43 17.44
CA GLY A 28 -11.15 4.68 16.25
C GLY A 28 -10.03 4.69 15.19
N TYR A 29 -8.76 4.82 15.61
CA TYR A 29 -7.65 4.81 14.66
C TYR A 29 -7.53 3.45 13.95
N PRO A 30 -7.27 3.42 12.63
CA PRO A 30 -7.06 2.19 11.90
C PRO A 30 -5.73 1.55 12.32
N PHE A 31 -5.81 0.59 13.23
CA PHE A 31 -4.66 -0.13 13.78
C PHE A 31 -4.71 -1.61 13.42
N LEU A 32 -3.57 -2.16 12.99
CA LEU A 32 -3.38 -3.59 12.77
C LEU A 32 -2.56 -4.13 13.95
N ASP A 33 -3.19 -4.91 14.83
CA ASP A 33 -2.48 -5.52 15.95
C ASP A 33 -1.49 -6.57 15.43
N ILE A 34 -0.23 -6.45 15.89
CA ILE A 34 0.85 -7.38 15.55
C ILE A 34 0.61 -8.75 16.22
N LYS A 35 -0.10 -8.76 17.34
CA LYS A 35 -0.34 -9.95 18.16
C LYS A 35 -1.54 -10.77 17.72
N GLU A 36 -2.49 -10.15 17.01
CA GLU A 36 -3.61 -10.91 16.46
C GLU A 36 -3.11 -11.76 15.30
N GLU A 37 -3.15 -13.06 15.47
CA GLU A 37 -2.92 -14.00 14.38
C GLU A 37 -4.16 -14.03 13.50
N PHE A 38 -4.03 -13.54 12.28
CA PHE A 38 -5.07 -13.59 11.27
C PHE A 38 -5.28 -15.05 10.85
N GLY A 39 -6.54 -15.50 10.85
CA GLY A 39 -6.87 -16.88 10.48
C GLY A 39 -6.76 -17.90 11.62
N LYS A 40 -6.48 -17.50 12.87
CA LYS A 40 -6.78 -18.35 13.99
C LYS A 40 -8.29 -18.31 14.28
N LEU A 41 -9.03 -19.14 13.56
CA LEU A 41 -10.23 -19.75 14.14
C LEU A 41 -9.82 -20.30 15.51
N TYR A 42 -10.50 -19.90 16.57
CA TYR A 42 -10.35 -20.48 17.90
C TYR A 42 -10.65 -21.97 17.78
N PHE A 43 -9.63 -22.76 17.53
CA PHE A 43 -9.70 -24.20 17.67
C PHE A 43 -9.72 -24.56 19.14
N ASN A 44 -10.90 -24.48 19.76
CA ASN A 44 -11.24 -25.42 20.80
C ASN A 44 -11.60 -26.74 20.10
N ILE A 45 -10.62 -27.44 19.59
CA ILE A 45 -10.85 -28.76 18.98
C ILE A 45 -9.93 -29.77 19.64
N ASP A 46 -10.60 -30.72 20.28
CA ASP A 46 -10.09 -32.06 20.59
C ASP A 46 -9.23 -32.57 19.42
N TRP A 47 -8.05 -33.06 19.72
CA TRP A 47 -7.02 -33.55 18.81
C TRP A 47 -7.47 -34.65 17.84
N GLN A 48 -8.73 -35.06 17.87
CA GLN A 48 -9.25 -36.21 17.13
C GLN A 48 -9.86 -35.89 15.75
N TYR A 49 -10.03 -34.60 15.41
CA TYR A 49 -10.52 -34.17 14.09
C TYR A 49 -9.61 -33.15 13.45
N GLN A 50 -8.40 -33.61 13.07
CA GLN A 50 -7.54 -32.87 12.14
C GLN A 50 -8.13 -32.96 10.72
N LYS A 51 -9.34 -32.50 10.53
CA LYS A 51 -9.87 -32.20 9.23
C LYS A 51 -9.53 -30.73 8.98
N CYS A 52 -8.41 -30.55 8.29
CA CYS A 52 -8.04 -29.33 7.63
C CYS A 52 -9.27 -28.78 6.90
N TRP A 53 -9.95 -27.81 7.48
CA TRP A 53 -10.82 -26.93 6.72
C TRP A 53 -9.88 -26.06 5.89
N LEU A 54 -9.43 -26.60 4.74
CA LEU A 54 -9.13 -25.77 3.62
C LEU A 54 -10.44 -25.06 3.32
N SER A 55 -10.63 -23.87 3.88
CA SER A 55 -11.65 -22.97 3.40
C SER A 55 -11.30 -22.74 1.92
N ASP A 56 -12.16 -23.15 1.05
CA ASP A 56 -12.03 -23.11 -0.42
C ASP A 56 -11.99 -21.66 -0.93
N HIS A 57 -11.87 -20.69 -0.05
CA HIS A 57 -11.85 -19.25 -0.29
C HIS A 57 -10.53 -18.63 0.11
N THR A 58 -9.44 -19.09 -0.52
CA THR A 58 -8.17 -18.37 -0.42
C THR A 58 -8.27 -17.08 -1.21
N THR A 59 -8.73 -16.00 -0.57
CA THR A 59 -8.75 -14.67 -1.20
C THR A 59 -7.34 -14.31 -1.61
N LEU A 60 -7.17 -13.97 -2.88
CA LEU A 60 -5.88 -13.57 -3.45
C LEU A 60 -5.73 -12.05 -3.41
N SER A 61 -4.50 -11.59 -3.55
CA SER A 61 -4.20 -10.16 -3.65
C SER A 61 -4.90 -9.50 -4.84
N ALA A 62 -5.14 -10.24 -5.93
CA ALA A 62 -5.89 -9.76 -7.08
C ALA A 62 -7.35 -9.41 -6.75
N ASP A 63 -7.97 -10.07 -5.77
CA ASP A 63 -9.36 -9.85 -5.39
C ASP A 63 -9.56 -8.60 -4.52
N VAL A 64 -8.49 -8.09 -3.90
CA VAL A 64 -8.53 -6.96 -2.95
C VAL A 64 -7.85 -5.72 -3.50
N MET A 65 -6.97 -5.85 -4.48
CA MET A 65 -6.24 -4.72 -5.06
C MET A 65 -7.18 -3.68 -5.69
N GLN A 66 -6.71 -2.44 -5.74
CA GLN A 66 -7.35 -1.35 -6.46
C GLN A 66 -6.50 -0.97 -7.68
N PRO A 67 -7.09 -0.57 -8.80
CA PRO A 67 -8.52 -0.49 -9.06
C PRO A 67 -9.15 -1.87 -9.32
N GLN A 68 -10.42 -2.01 -8.96
CA GLN A 68 -11.25 -3.15 -9.37
C GLN A 68 -11.98 -2.76 -10.68
N ASN A 69 -12.43 -3.76 -11.45
CA ASN A 69 -13.29 -3.56 -12.63
C ASN A 69 -12.65 -2.81 -13.81
N ASN A 70 -11.36 -3.01 -14.07
CA ASN A 70 -10.64 -2.39 -15.19
C ASN A 70 -10.66 -0.85 -15.20
N GLU A 71 -10.86 -0.21 -14.07
CA GLU A 71 -10.66 1.23 -13.96
C GLU A 71 -9.18 1.57 -14.19
N PRO A 72 -8.86 2.68 -14.86
CA PRO A 72 -7.48 3.06 -15.11
C PRO A 72 -6.77 3.39 -13.79
N LEU A 73 -5.64 2.74 -13.54
CA LEU A 73 -4.78 3.08 -12.44
C LEU A 73 -4.04 4.40 -12.73
N ALA A 74 -4.03 5.32 -11.77
CA ALA A 74 -3.22 6.54 -11.88
C ALA A 74 -1.73 6.17 -11.78
N VAL A 75 -1.04 6.17 -12.91
CA VAL A 75 0.39 5.85 -13.03
C VAL A 75 1.15 6.99 -13.68
N LEU A 76 2.44 7.09 -13.39
CA LEU A 76 3.36 7.98 -14.08
C LEU A 76 4.23 7.18 -15.04
N THR A 77 4.58 7.75 -16.20
CA THR A 77 5.51 7.10 -17.10
C THR A 77 6.94 7.58 -16.86
N GLN A 78 7.90 6.71 -17.16
CA GLN A 78 9.31 6.94 -16.87
C GLN A 78 9.90 8.16 -17.58
N ASP A 79 9.47 8.45 -18.82
CA ASP A 79 10.14 9.40 -19.71
C ASP A 79 9.23 10.11 -20.73
N SER A 80 7.92 9.93 -20.65
CA SER A 80 6.99 10.42 -21.67
C SER A 80 5.95 11.41 -21.17
N MET A 81 5.96 11.80 -19.89
CA MET A 81 5.00 12.76 -19.33
C MET A 81 5.57 14.16 -19.21
N THR A 82 4.71 15.14 -19.44
CA THR A 82 5.01 16.55 -19.21
C THR A 82 4.63 16.99 -17.80
N LEU A 83 5.17 18.12 -17.38
CA LEU A 83 4.86 18.73 -16.09
C LEU A 83 3.36 18.99 -15.94
N GLY A 84 2.71 19.54 -16.99
CA GLY A 84 1.28 19.82 -16.96
C GLY A 84 0.42 18.57 -16.78
N GLN A 85 0.76 17.46 -17.44
CA GLN A 85 0.06 16.19 -17.27
C GLN A 85 0.18 15.62 -15.85
N VAL A 86 1.35 15.74 -15.24
CA VAL A 86 1.56 15.28 -13.87
C VAL A 86 0.83 16.17 -12.87
N GLU A 87 0.80 17.48 -13.09
CA GLU A 87 0.01 18.41 -12.28
C GLU A 87 -1.49 18.11 -12.37
N GLU A 88 -1.98 17.82 -13.57
CA GLU A 88 -3.37 17.42 -13.77
C GLU A 88 -3.72 16.14 -12.99
N ILE A 89 -2.85 15.11 -13.01
CA ILE A 89 -3.03 13.89 -12.21
C ILE A 89 -3.03 14.22 -10.71
N LEU A 90 -2.15 15.12 -10.27
CA LEU A 90 -2.09 15.55 -8.88
C LEU A 90 -3.37 16.28 -8.46
N ASP A 91 -3.97 17.09 -9.32
CA ASP A 91 -5.19 17.83 -9.01
C ASP A 91 -6.45 16.95 -9.06
N GLN A 92 -6.49 15.98 -9.96
CA GLN A 92 -7.63 15.06 -10.12
C GLN A 92 -7.68 13.94 -9.07
N THR A 93 -6.55 13.63 -8.42
CA THR A 93 -6.45 12.50 -7.50
C THR A 93 -5.99 12.94 -6.12
N ASP A 94 -6.41 12.22 -5.06
CA ASP A 94 -5.94 12.43 -3.69
C ASP A 94 -5.06 11.25 -3.19
N HIS A 95 -4.34 10.62 -4.12
CA HIS A 95 -3.48 9.49 -3.80
C HIS A 95 -2.19 9.95 -3.10
N ASN A 96 -1.72 9.17 -2.13
CA ASN A 96 -0.48 9.46 -1.39
C ASN A 96 0.81 9.21 -2.18
N GLY A 97 0.70 8.56 -3.33
CA GLY A 97 1.83 8.29 -4.21
C GLY A 97 1.39 7.56 -5.46
N PHE A 98 2.31 7.46 -6.40
CA PHE A 98 2.05 6.97 -7.74
C PHE A 98 3.10 5.95 -8.15
N PRO A 99 2.72 4.80 -8.72
CA PRO A 99 3.65 3.91 -9.36
C PRO A 99 4.18 4.53 -10.65
N VAL A 100 5.45 4.30 -10.92
CA VAL A 100 6.11 4.70 -12.14
C VAL A 100 6.30 3.47 -13.01
N VAL A 101 5.84 3.55 -14.25
CA VAL A 101 5.93 2.47 -15.24
C VAL A 101 6.74 2.90 -16.45
N VAL A 102 7.24 1.94 -17.21
CA VAL A 102 8.02 2.23 -18.44
C VAL A 102 7.16 2.95 -19.47
N SER A 103 5.96 2.42 -19.74
CA SER A 103 5.00 3.04 -20.66
C SER A 103 3.57 2.65 -20.28
N MET A 104 2.59 3.43 -20.72
CA MET A 104 1.16 3.16 -20.47
C MET A 104 0.69 1.83 -21.07
N GLU A 105 1.32 1.38 -22.15
CA GLU A 105 0.97 0.13 -22.83
C GLU A 105 1.60 -1.09 -22.14
N SER A 106 2.88 -1.01 -21.81
CA SER A 106 3.62 -2.12 -21.26
C SER A 106 3.32 -2.37 -19.79
N GLN A 107 3.02 -1.30 -19.04
CA GLN A 107 2.75 -1.33 -17.58
C GLN A 107 3.88 -1.98 -16.76
N TYR A 108 5.11 -2.11 -17.29
CA TYR A 108 6.23 -2.62 -16.52
C TYR A 108 6.60 -1.64 -15.42
N LEU A 109 6.61 -2.14 -14.18
CA LEU A 109 6.92 -1.34 -13.00
C LEU A 109 8.39 -0.94 -12.98
N VAL A 110 8.65 0.35 -12.83
CA VAL A 110 9.99 0.92 -12.63
C VAL A 110 10.24 1.25 -11.16
N GLY A 111 9.23 1.80 -10.49
CA GLY A 111 9.35 2.20 -9.09
C GLY A 111 8.09 2.86 -8.56
N PHE A 112 8.24 3.55 -7.44
CA PHE A 112 7.15 4.26 -6.79
C PHE A 112 7.61 5.65 -6.33
N VAL A 113 6.73 6.63 -6.43
CA VAL A 113 7.00 8.00 -6.02
C VAL A 113 5.93 8.45 -5.03
N LEU A 114 6.33 9.07 -3.92
CA LEU A 114 5.42 9.68 -2.97
C LEU A 114 4.92 11.03 -3.51
N ARG A 115 3.62 11.28 -3.37
CA ARG A 115 3.00 12.56 -3.76
C ARG A 115 3.71 13.76 -3.16
N ARG A 116 4.03 13.71 -1.86
CA ARG A 116 4.71 14.79 -1.14
C ARG A 116 6.05 15.14 -1.77
N ASP A 117 6.85 14.11 -2.10
CA ASP A 117 8.19 14.29 -2.64
C ASP A 117 8.13 14.78 -4.09
N LEU A 118 7.13 14.32 -4.85
CA LEU A 118 6.84 14.78 -6.21
C LEU A 118 6.44 16.27 -6.22
N MET A 119 5.50 16.68 -5.37
CA MET A 119 5.07 18.07 -5.24
C MET A 119 6.23 18.99 -4.84
N LEU A 120 7.06 18.55 -3.88
CA LEU A 120 8.23 19.31 -3.44
C LEU A 120 9.26 19.46 -4.57
N ALA A 121 9.51 18.40 -5.32
CA ALA A 121 10.44 18.42 -6.45
C ALA A 121 9.95 19.37 -7.56
N ILE A 122 8.66 19.34 -7.88
CA ILE A 122 8.04 20.25 -8.85
C ILE A 122 8.12 21.70 -8.35
N ALA A 123 7.79 21.98 -7.10
CA ALA A 123 7.88 23.33 -6.54
C ALA A 123 9.31 23.88 -6.58
N ASN A 124 10.30 23.07 -6.21
CA ASN A 124 11.71 23.44 -6.28
C ASN A 124 12.18 23.70 -7.72
N ALA A 125 11.65 22.94 -8.69
CA ALA A 125 11.98 23.11 -10.09
C ALA A 125 11.41 24.43 -10.63
N LYS A 126 10.15 24.73 -10.32
CA LYS A 126 9.50 26.00 -10.71
C LYS A 126 10.24 27.24 -10.16
N GLN A 127 10.81 27.13 -8.97
CA GLN A 127 11.61 28.22 -8.40
C GLN A 127 12.97 28.43 -9.09
N ARG A 128 13.55 27.39 -9.66
CA ARG A 128 14.90 27.43 -10.26
C ARG A 128 14.91 27.74 -11.74
N ILE A 129 13.85 27.38 -12.43
CA ILE A 129 13.73 27.51 -13.89
C ILE A 129 12.60 28.50 -14.13
N GLU A 130 12.95 29.78 -14.38
CA GLU A 130 11.99 30.86 -14.69
C GLU A 130 11.11 30.56 -15.90
N ASP A 131 11.58 29.70 -16.83
CA ASP A 131 10.87 29.23 -18.02
C ASP A 131 10.28 27.80 -17.88
N SER A 132 9.98 27.31 -16.66
CA SER A 132 9.34 26.00 -16.53
C SER A 132 7.92 26.05 -17.11
N SER A 133 7.81 25.68 -18.37
CA SER A 133 6.55 25.56 -19.12
C SER A 133 5.82 24.27 -18.70
N ALA A 134 4.49 24.25 -18.81
CA ALA A 134 3.68 23.04 -18.67
C ALA A 134 4.13 21.89 -19.61
N ASN A 135 4.84 22.22 -20.69
CA ASN A 135 5.40 21.28 -21.66
C ASN A 135 6.76 20.70 -21.25
N THR A 136 7.34 21.10 -20.10
CA THR A 136 8.62 20.57 -19.63
C THR A 136 8.51 19.06 -19.40
N LEU A 137 9.41 18.29 -20.03
CA LEU A 137 9.43 16.83 -19.91
C LEU A 137 9.95 16.40 -18.53
N LEU A 138 9.26 15.45 -17.89
CA LEU A 138 9.66 14.84 -16.63
C LEU A 138 10.37 13.51 -16.87
N LEU A 139 11.54 13.33 -16.26
CA LEU A 139 12.32 12.10 -16.41
C LEU A 139 12.58 11.46 -15.05
N PHE A 140 12.13 10.23 -14.88
CA PHE A 140 12.49 9.35 -13.76
C PHE A 140 13.70 8.47 -14.09
N THR A 141 14.32 8.67 -15.24
CA THR A 141 15.56 8.01 -15.67
C THR A 141 16.73 8.98 -15.71
N GLN A 142 17.95 8.44 -15.68
CA GLN A 142 19.16 9.24 -15.90
C GLN A 142 19.42 9.51 -17.39
N HIS A 143 18.91 8.65 -18.26
CA HIS A 143 19.05 8.79 -19.71
C HIS A 143 18.05 9.82 -20.24
N VAL A 144 18.54 10.76 -21.03
CA VAL A 144 17.71 11.73 -21.75
C VAL A 144 17.32 11.11 -23.07
N PRO A 145 16.03 10.96 -23.38
CA PRO A 145 15.62 10.43 -24.68
C PRO A 145 16.06 11.38 -25.82
N PRO A 146 16.39 10.84 -27.00
CA PRO A 146 16.92 11.62 -28.12
C PRO A 146 15.97 12.68 -28.70
N HIS A 147 14.71 12.68 -28.32
CA HIS A 147 13.67 13.60 -28.78
C HIS A 147 13.44 14.81 -27.84
N ALA A 148 14.29 15.03 -26.84
CA ALA A 148 14.22 16.21 -25.98
C ALA A 148 14.86 17.45 -26.70
N ASP A 149 14.32 17.83 -27.87
CA ASP A 149 14.82 18.93 -28.65
C ASP A 149 14.70 20.27 -27.90
N GLY A 150 15.84 20.75 -27.38
CA GLY A 150 16.01 22.12 -26.92
C GLY A 150 15.45 22.46 -25.53
N MET A 151 14.64 21.65 -24.91
CA MET A 151 14.12 21.86 -23.54
C MET A 151 14.95 21.10 -22.52
N VAL A 152 15.29 21.76 -21.40
CA VAL A 152 15.98 21.10 -20.27
C VAL A 152 14.96 20.25 -19.50
N PRO A 153 15.05 18.91 -19.58
CA PRO A 153 14.09 18.06 -18.89
C PRO A 153 14.30 18.12 -17.38
N LEU A 154 13.22 17.99 -16.62
CA LEU A 154 13.27 17.90 -15.17
C LEU A 154 13.55 16.46 -14.73
N LYS A 155 14.72 16.23 -14.15
CA LYS A 155 15.14 14.90 -13.67
C LYS A 155 14.65 14.64 -12.26
N LEU A 156 13.78 13.65 -12.10
CA LEU A 156 13.15 13.23 -10.83
C LEU A 156 13.64 11.87 -10.31
N CYS A 157 14.71 11.32 -10.91
CA CYS A 157 15.24 10.00 -10.50
C CYS A 157 15.63 9.89 -9.02
N LYS A 158 15.92 11.03 -8.35
CA LYS A 158 16.32 11.04 -6.93
C LYS A 158 15.18 10.77 -5.95
N ILE A 159 13.92 11.03 -6.35
CA ILE A 159 12.73 10.82 -5.53
C ILE A 159 12.04 9.50 -5.83
N LEU A 160 12.54 8.75 -6.80
CA LEU A 160 12.00 7.46 -7.20
C LEU A 160 12.51 6.36 -6.28
N ASP A 161 11.59 5.65 -5.62
CA ASP A 161 11.88 4.40 -4.94
C ASP A 161 11.92 3.26 -5.97
N LEU A 162 13.10 2.71 -6.21
CA LEU A 162 13.33 1.65 -7.20
C LEU A 162 13.00 0.25 -6.66
N ALA A 163 12.77 0.11 -5.37
CA ALA A 163 12.49 -1.16 -4.72
C ALA A 163 11.23 -1.11 -3.85
N PRO A 164 10.09 -0.67 -4.41
CA PRO A 164 8.84 -0.66 -3.65
C PRO A 164 8.44 -2.07 -3.27
N THR A 165 7.75 -2.22 -2.15
CA THR A 165 7.22 -3.52 -1.75
C THR A 165 6.18 -4.00 -2.77
N CYS A 166 6.43 -5.16 -3.36
CA CYS A 166 5.56 -5.78 -4.36
C CYS A 166 5.10 -7.16 -3.93
N VAL A 167 3.92 -7.54 -4.36
CA VAL A 167 3.37 -8.90 -4.26
C VAL A 167 2.85 -9.33 -5.63
N THR A 168 2.68 -10.62 -5.83
CA THR A 168 2.07 -11.14 -7.06
C THR A 168 0.55 -11.17 -6.93
N ASP A 169 -0.16 -11.17 -8.04
CA ASP A 169 -1.61 -11.35 -8.13
C ASP A 169 -2.13 -12.61 -7.42
N LYS A 170 -1.28 -13.65 -7.36
CA LYS A 170 -1.59 -14.95 -6.73
C LYS A 170 -1.18 -15.05 -5.26
N THR A 171 -0.66 -13.98 -4.67
CA THR A 171 -0.27 -13.99 -3.26
C THR A 171 -1.52 -14.07 -2.37
N PRO A 172 -1.61 -15.04 -1.43
CA PRO A 172 -2.72 -15.10 -0.49
C PRO A 172 -2.81 -13.85 0.37
N MET A 173 -4.03 -13.34 0.59
CA MET A 173 -4.25 -12.13 1.41
C MET A 173 -3.76 -12.28 2.85
N GLU A 174 -3.75 -13.47 3.41
CA GLU A 174 -3.14 -13.74 4.72
C GLU A 174 -1.67 -13.30 4.76
N SER A 175 -0.89 -13.66 3.73
CA SER A 175 0.51 -13.25 3.62
C SER A 175 0.65 -11.74 3.49
N VAL A 176 -0.22 -11.10 2.71
CA VAL A 176 -0.26 -9.64 2.54
C VAL A 176 -0.57 -8.96 3.88
N VAL A 177 -1.59 -9.41 4.61
CA VAL A 177 -1.94 -8.89 5.94
C VAL A 177 -0.76 -9.01 6.90
N ASN A 178 -0.08 -10.16 6.92
CA ASN A 178 1.10 -10.38 7.75
C ASN A 178 2.27 -9.45 7.37
N MET A 179 2.47 -9.15 6.08
CA MET A 179 3.45 -8.17 5.63
C MET A 179 3.11 -6.76 6.15
N PHE A 180 1.85 -6.33 6.02
CA PHE A 180 1.40 -5.03 6.53
C PHE A 180 1.58 -4.90 8.03
N ARG A 181 1.28 -5.96 8.80
CA ARG A 181 1.46 -5.98 10.26
C ARG A 181 2.92 -5.92 10.66
N LYS A 182 3.75 -6.81 10.11
CA LYS A 182 5.15 -6.97 10.52
C LYS A 182 6.06 -5.85 10.02
N LEU A 183 5.82 -5.34 8.81
CA LEU A 183 6.65 -4.31 8.19
C LEU A 183 6.06 -2.90 8.34
N GLY A 184 4.84 -2.76 8.85
CA GLY A 184 4.17 -1.46 9.00
C GLY A 184 3.91 -0.77 7.66
N LEU A 185 3.62 -1.54 6.60
CA LEU A 185 3.42 -1.02 5.26
C LEU A 185 2.21 -0.08 5.20
N ARG A 186 2.29 0.93 4.34
CA ARG A 186 1.18 1.81 3.98
C ARG A 186 0.47 1.33 2.72
N GLN A 187 1.24 0.80 1.78
CA GLN A 187 0.80 0.25 0.50
C GLN A 187 1.76 -0.83 0.02
N THR A 188 1.27 -1.68 -0.87
CA THR A 188 2.07 -2.63 -1.65
C THR A 188 1.54 -2.66 -3.07
N LEU A 189 2.42 -2.86 -4.03
CA LEU A 189 2.05 -2.95 -5.44
C LEU A 189 1.76 -4.40 -5.80
N VAL A 190 0.74 -4.63 -6.60
CA VAL A 190 0.41 -5.96 -7.12
C VAL A 190 0.90 -6.06 -8.55
N THR A 191 1.71 -7.06 -8.83
CA THR A 191 2.33 -7.24 -10.13
C THR A 191 2.11 -8.65 -10.66
N HIS A 192 2.07 -8.78 -11.99
CA HIS A 192 2.14 -10.07 -12.68
C HIS A 192 3.27 -10.02 -13.71
N ASN A 193 4.27 -10.88 -13.54
CA ASN A 193 5.46 -10.92 -14.40
C ASN A 193 6.12 -9.54 -14.61
N GLY A 194 6.21 -8.73 -13.54
CA GLY A 194 6.77 -7.38 -13.57
C GLY A 194 5.81 -6.30 -14.09
N ARG A 195 4.64 -6.64 -14.60
CA ARG A 195 3.60 -5.68 -14.98
C ARG A 195 2.77 -5.29 -13.78
N LEU A 196 2.52 -4.02 -13.62
CA LEU A 196 1.67 -3.47 -12.58
C LEU A 196 0.21 -3.81 -12.88
N LEU A 197 -0.48 -4.41 -11.91
CA LEU A 197 -1.92 -4.68 -11.98
C LEU A 197 -2.71 -3.74 -11.08
N GLY A 198 -2.19 -3.43 -9.89
CA GLY A 198 -2.90 -2.60 -8.93
C GLY A 198 -2.08 -2.31 -7.69
N ILE A 199 -2.75 -1.72 -6.70
CA ILE A 199 -2.19 -1.33 -5.41
C ILE A 199 -3.10 -1.86 -4.31
N ILE A 200 -2.52 -2.36 -3.22
CA ILE A 200 -3.22 -2.66 -1.98
C ILE A 200 -2.76 -1.65 -0.94
N THR A 201 -3.68 -0.92 -0.34
CA THR A 201 -3.41 0.02 0.75
C THR A 201 -3.79 -0.57 2.11
N LYS A 202 -3.29 0.04 3.19
CA LYS A 202 -3.70 -0.34 4.54
C LYS A 202 -5.23 -0.30 4.73
N LYS A 203 -5.91 0.65 4.07
CA LYS A 203 -7.38 0.76 4.10
C LYS A 203 -8.07 -0.45 3.48
N ASP A 204 -7.52 -0.99 2.38
CA ASP A 204 -8.07 -2.17 1.71
C ASP A 204 -7.86 -3.43 2.54
N VAL A 205 -6.69 -3.57 3.17
CA VAL A 205 -6.39 -4.64 4.13
C VAL A 205 -7.38 -4.61 5.30
N LEU A 206 -7.62 -3.46 5.91
CA LEU A 206 -8.57 -3.32 7.02
C LEU A 206 -10.02 -3.62 6.59
N ARG A 207 -10.39 -3.22 5.37
CA ARG A 207 -11.72 -3.53 4.81
C ARG A 207 -11.88 -5.03 4.58
N HIS A 208 -10.83 -5.69 4.10
CA HIS A 208 -10.80 -7.14 3.90
C HIS A 208 -10.96 -7.88 5.24
N ILE A 209 -10.19 -7.51 6.28
CA ILE A 209 -10.29 -8.10 7.61
C ILE A 209 -11.72 -7.96 8.15
N LYS A 210 -12.31 -6.75 8.11
CA LYS A 210 -13.68 -6.53 8.56
C LYS A 210 -14.73 -7.36 7.80
N ARG A 211 -14.50 -7.64 6.51
CA ARG A 211 -15.39 -8.48 5.71
C ARG A 211 -15.32 -9.93 6.22
N MET A 212 -14.12 -10.45 6.43
CA MET A 212 -13.93 -11.80 6.96
C MET A 212 -14.56 -11.98 8.34
N ASP A 213 -14.35 -11.03 9.25
CA ASP A 213 -14.95 -11.07 10.59
C ASP A 213 -16.48 -11.09 10.56
N ASN A 214 -17.10 -10.40 9.60
CA ASN A 214 -18.56 -10.39 9.45
C ASN A 214 -19.09 -11.70 8.82
N GLU A 215 -18.34 -12.30 7.90
CA GLU A 215 -18.70 -13.58 7.28
C GLU A 215 -18.60 -14.72 8.29
N ASP A 216 -17.56 -14.75 9.11
CA ASP A 216 -17.38 -15.73 10.19
C ASP A 216 -18.47 -15.58 11.28
N GLY A 217 -18.92 -14.36 11.56
CA GLY A 217 -20.03 -14.09 12.48
C GLY A 217 -21.39 -14.66 12.02
N LEU A 218 -21.61 -14.79 10.74
CA LEU A 218 -22.84 -15.35 10.16
C LEU A 218 -22.86 -16.89 10.19
N VAL A 219 -21.71 -17.53 10.17
CA VAL A 219 -21.59 -19.01 10.21
C VAL A 219 -21.87 -19.58 11.60
N LEU A 220 -21.77 -18.78 12.66
CA LEU A 220 -22.02 -19.21 14.04
C LEU A 220 -23.50 -19.18 14.46
N PHE A 221 -24.41 -18.69 13.62
CA PHE A 221 -25.85 -18.55 13.90
C PHE A 221 -26.77 -19.39 13.00
N ASN A 222 -26.23 -20.33 12.22
CA ASN A 222 -26.99 -21.34 11.47
C ASN A 222 -26.60 -22.77 11.97
#